data_1c304307f6fe612357544cc19e17c809
#
_entry.id   1c304307f6fe612357544cc19e17c809
#
_cell.length_a   1.000
_cell.length_b   1.000
_cell.length_c   1.000
_cell.angle_alpha   90.00
_cell.angle_beta   90.00
_cell.angle_gamma   90.00
#
_symmetry.space_group_name_H-M   'P 1'
#
loop_
_entity.id
_entity.type
_entity.pdbx_description
1 polymer ?
#
loop_
_entity_poly.entity_id
_entity_poly.type
_entity_poly.pdbx_seq_one_letter_code
_entity_poly.pdbx_strand_id
1 'polypeptide(L)'
;MACPSCRAPLRASVVTIIDAAQHPELKARLIAGQLNMAMCPSCGMAIMISAPLFYHDAAKQLAFVHFPQQLNARQDEQERFIGDATALIMRALPPNAPRGYLLAPRRFLTLNSLIDAVLEADGVSREKIEAHRQRVDLIGRLAEAAERGDEALAALVDQHRDAINDEFFAAIDAFIAASRQVGRDDSAQLLLALR
;
A
#
# COMPACT_ATOMS: atom_id res chain seq x y z
N MET A 1 -3.74 -18.49 -9.42
CA MET A 1 -3.92 -17.46 -10.44
C MET A 1 -2.84 -17.60 -11.54
N ALA A 2 -3.00 -16.96 -12.69
CA ALA A 2 -1.98 -16.93 -13.72
C ALA A 2 -1.26 -15.56 -13.71
N CYS A 3 0.03 -15.56 -14.03
CA CYS A 3 0.80 -14.33 -14.19
C CYS A 3 0.26 -13.52 -15.40
N PRO A 4 -0.01 -12.22 -15.26
CA PRO A 4 -0.54 -11.42 -16.37
C PRO A 4 0.45 -11.22 -17.52
N SER A 5 1.76 -11.34 -17.25
CA SER A 5 2.81 -11.19 -18.27
C SER A 5 3.08 -12.49 -19.01
N CYS A 6 3.50 -13.57 -18.33
CA CYS A 6 3.93 -14.81 -18.95
C CYS A 6 2.93 -15.97 -18.87
N ARG A 7 1.77 -15.76 -18.22
CA ARG A 7 0.69 -16.74 -18.01
C ARG A 7 1.08 -17.98 -17.18
N ALA A 8 2.28 -18.03 -16.62
CA ALA A 8 2.69 -19.11 -15.74
C ALA A 8 1.79 -19.17 -14.49
N PRO A 9 1.51 -20.38 -13.96
CA PRO A 9 0.72 -20.53 -12.76
C PRO A 9 1.45 -19.94 -11.55
N LEU A 10 0.73 -19.14 -10.75
CA LEU A 10 1.25 -18.48 -9.55
C LEU A 10 0.43 -18.88 -8.33
N ARG A 11 1.10 -19.27 -7.26
CA ARG A 11 0.52 -19.44 -5.93
C ARG A 11 1.06 -18.35 -5.03
N ALA A 12 0.17 -17.66 -4.32
CA ALA A 12 0.55 -16.64 -3.36
C ALA A 12 -0.35 -16.73 -2.13
N SER A 13 0.24 -16.49 -0.97
CA SER A 13 -0.52 -16.29 0.27
C SER A 13 -1.01 -14.85 0.30
N VAL A 14 -2.27 -14.67 0.67
CA VAL A 14 -2.93 -13.37 0.74
C VAL A 14 -3.27 -13.06 2.18
N VAL A 15 -2.84 -11.90 2.66
CA VAL A 15 -3.20 -11.36 3.97
C VAL A 15 -4.50 -10.57 3.83
N THR A 16 -5.51 -10.98 4.56
CA THR A 16 -6.82 -10.33 4.59
C THR A 16 -7.15 -9.70 5.95
N ILE A 17 -6.43 -10.08 7.00
CA ILE A 17 -6.60 -9.53 8.35
C ILE A 17 -5.23 -9.14 8.88
N ILE A 18 -5.11 -7.93 9.40
CA ILE A 18 -3.92 -7.43 10.11
C ILE A 18 -4.34 -7.07 11.53
N ASP A 19 -3.72 -7.71 12.51
CA ASP A 19 -3.68 -7.23 13.88
C ASP A 19 -2.33 -6.54 14.11
N ALA A 20 -2.35 -5.22 14.25
CA ALA A 20 -1.14 -4.41 14.32
C ALA A 20 -0.27 -4.70 15.55
N ALA A 21 -0.88 -5.19 16.63
CA ALA A 21 -0.16 -5.56 17.85
C ALA A 21 0.54 -6.92 17.70
N GLN A 22 -0.10 -7.88 17.03
CA GLN A 22 0.47 -9.21 16.84
C GLN A 22 1.41 -9.29 15.63
N HIS A 23 1.15 -8.48 14.60
CA HIS A 23 1.84 -8.50 13.32
C HIS A 23 2.30 -7.09 12.88
N PRO A 24 3.21 -6.44 13.63
CA PRO A 24 3.73 -5.11 13.29
C PRO A 24 4.43 -5.08 11.93
N GLU A 25 5.01 -6.21 11.49
CA GLU A 25 5.62 -6.36 10.16
C GLU A 25 4.60 -6.27 9.03
N LEU A 26 3.36 -6.77 9.24
CA LEU A 26 2.29 -6.64 8.24
C LEU A 26 1.78 -5.21 8.16
N LYS A 27 1.71 -4.48 9.29
CA LYS A 27 1.43 -3.04 9.32
C LYS A 27 2.49 -2.27 8.54
N ALA A 28 3.77 -2.55 8.75
CA ALA A 28 4.85 -1.90 8.02
C ALA A 28 4.76 -2.17 6.50
N ARG A 29 4.49 -3.41 6.09
CA ARG A 29 4.27 -3.78 4.69
C ARG A 29 3.04 -3.10 4.07
N LEU A 30 1.96 -2.93 4.84
CA LEU A 30 0.77 -2.20 4.41
C LEU A 30 1.13 -0.73 4.11
N ILE A 31 1.80 -0.06 5.04
CA ILE A 31 2.21 1.35 4.90
C ILE A 31 3.18 1.52 3.72
N ALA A 32 4.09 0.57 3.51
CA ALA A 32 5.03 0.58 2.38
C ALA A 32 4.37 0.21 1.03
N GLY A 33 3.07 -0.08 0.97
CA GLY A 33 2.39 -0.53 -0.25
C GLY A 33 2.84 -1.91 -0.75
N GLN A 34 3.45 -2.72 0.10
CA GLN A 34 4.01 -4.04 -0.23
C GLN A 34 3.15 -5.21 0.28
N LEU A 35 1.97 -4.91 0.81
CA LEU A 35 1.03 -5.95 1.24
C LEU A 35 0.50 -6.71 0.01
N ASN A 36 0.42 -8.04 0.13
CA ASN A 36 -0.11 -8.92 -0.93
C ASN A 36 0.62 -8.80 -2.29
N MET A 37 1.91 -8.50 -2.26
CA MET A 37 2.76 -8.58 -3.44
C MET A 37 3.33 -9.99 -3.60
N ALA A 38 3.27 -10.51 -4.83
CA ALA A 38 3.86 -11.78 -5.21
C ALA A 38 4.78 -11.61 -6.42
N MET A 39 5.90 -12.34 -6.41
CA MET A 39 6.81 -12.41 -7.55
C MET A 39 6.49 -13.61 -8.43
N CYS A 40 6.40 -13.43 -9.74
CA CYS A 40 6.25 -14.54 -10.65
C CYS A 40 7.55 -15.36 -10.71
N PRO A 41 7.53 -16.67 -10.43
CA PRO A 41 8.75 -17.48 -10.44
C PRO A 41 9.33 -17.68 -11.85
N SER A 42 8.54 -17.44 -12.90
CA SER A 42 8.95 -17.68 -14.29
C SER A 42 9.52 -16.43 -14.97
N CYS A 43 9.01 -15.24 -14.69
CA CYS A 43 9.43 -14.00 -15.36
C CYS A 43 9.85 -12.87 -14.41
N GLY A 44 9.85 -13.12 -13.08
CA GLY A 44 10.25 -12.12 -12.09
C GLY A 44 9.25 -10.96 -11.90
N MET A 45 8.13 -10.93 -12.64
CA MET A 45 7.17 -9.84 -12.52
C MET A 45 6.56 -9.76 -11.12
N ALA A 46 6.61 -8.59 -10.50
CA ALA A 46 5.90 -8.29 -9.27
C ALA A 46 4.42 -8.04 -9.55
N ILE A 47 3.55 -8.72 -8.82
CA ILE A 47 2.10 -8.68 -9.00
C ILE A 47 1.47 -8.30 -7.67
N MET A 48 0.67 -7.24 -7.67
CA MET A 48 -0.16 -6.90 -6.51
C MET A 48 -1.47 -7.67 -6.59
N ILE A 49 -1.78 -8.42 -5.54
CA ILE A 49 -3.00 -9.22 -5.44
C ILE A 49 -4.05 -8.42 -4.71
N SER A 50 -5.13 -8.10 -5.40
CA SER A 50 -6.29 -7.43 -4.80
C SER A 50 -7.04 -8.38 -3.89
N ALA A 51 -7.19 -8.00 -2.61
CA ALA A 51 -7.91 -8.76 -1.61
C ALA A 51 -8.63 -7.84 -0.64
N PRO A 52 -9.74 -8.28 -0.02
CA PRO A 52 -10.35 -7.53 1.08
C PRO A 52 -9.36 -7.47 2.25
N LEU A 53 -9.39 -6.36 2.98
CA LEU A 53 -8.51 -6.14 4.12
C LEU A 53 -9.30 -5.68 5.33
N PHE A 54 -9.09 -6.33 6.46
CA PHE A 54 -9.50 -5.88 7.79
C PHE A 54 -8.25 -5.53 8.58
N TYR A 55 -8.08 -4.25 8.94
CA TYR A 55 -7.00 -3.75 9.79
C TYR A 55 -7.52 -3.50 11.19
N HIS A 56 -6.81 -4.01 12.18
CA HIS A 56 -7.12 -3.90 13.59
C HIS A 56 -5.93 -3.36 14.38
N ASP A 57 -6.20 -2.43 15.30
CA ASP A 57 -5.23 -1.94 16.29
C ASP A 57 -5.96 -1.76 17.63
N ALA A 58 -5.75 -2.69 18.55
CA ALA A 58 -6.41 -2.69 19.84
C ALA A 58 -6.01 -1.49 20.71
N ALA A 59 -4.74 -1.06 20.66
CA ALA A 59 -4.23 0.05 21.47
C ALA A 59 -4.89 1.38 21.10
N LYS A 60 -5.24 1.54 19.82
CA LYS A 60 -5.89 2.74 19.28
C LYS A 60 -7.38 2.56 19.04
N GLN A 61 -7.93 1.38 19.35
CA GLN A 61 -9.33 1.02 19.12
C GLN A 61 -9.75 1.24 17.66
N LEU A 62 -8.89 0.81 16.70
CA LEU A 62 -9.16 0.94 15.28
C LEU A 62 -9.65 -0.38 14.69
N ALA A 63 -10.70 -0.29 13.89
CA ALA A 63 -11.19 -1.35 13.04
C ALA A 63 -11.50 -0.74 11.66
N PHE A 64 -10.64 -0.99 10.68
CA PHE A 64 -10.71 -0.43 9.33
C PHE A 64 -10.90 -1.53 8.31
N VAL A 65 -11.72 -1.27 7.30
CA VAL A 65 -12.04 -2.25 6.26
C VAL A 65 -11.90 -1.62 4.89
N HIS A 66 -11.28 -2.35 3.98
CA HIS A 66 -11.21 -2.01 2.56
C HIS A 66 -11.62 -3.20 1.70
N PHE A 67 -12.48 -2.96 0.71
CA PHE A 67 -12.82 -3.91 -0.35
C PHE A 67 -12.39 -3.33 -1.69
N PRO A 68 -11.45 -3.97 -2.40
CA PRO A 68 -11.10 -3.58 -3.75
C PRO A 68 -12.31 -3.68 -4.69
N GLN A 69 -12.60 -2.62 -5.43
CA GLN A 69 -13.74 -2.57 -6.36
C GLN A 69 -13.66 -3.67 -7.43
N GLN A 70 -12.44 -4.06 -7.84
CA GLN A 70 -12.18 -5.09 -8.84
C GLN A 70 -12.74 -6.47 -8.45
N LEU A 71 -12.96 -6.71 -7.17
CA LEU A 71 -13.51 -7.98 -6.70
C LEU A 71 -15.02 -8.08 -6.93
N ASN A 72 -15.70 -6.97 -7.21
CA ASN A 72 -17.17 -6.90 -7.35
C ASN A 72 -17.92 -7.66 -6.24
N ALA A 73 -17.35 -7.63 -5.01
CA ALA A 73 -17.92 -8.36 -3.89
C ALA A 73 -19.32 -7.83 -3.54
N ARG A 74 -20.29 -8.72 -3.48
CA ARG A 74 -21.65 -8.36 -3.10
C ARG A 74 -21.71 -7.91 -1.65
N GLN A 75 -22.75 -7.16 -1.28
CA GLN A 75 -22.88 -6.63 0.07
C GLN A 75 -22.92 -7.74 1.13
N ASP A 76 -23.62 -8.85 0.87
CA ASP A 76 -23.71 -10.00 1.78
C ASP A 76 -22.34 -10.68 2.00
N GLU A 77 -21.50 -10.74 0.96
CA GLU A 77 -20.13 -11.27 1.05
C GLU A 77 -19.23 -10.34 1.88
N GLN A 78 -19.37 -9.02 1.69
CA GLN A 78 -18.63 -8.04 2.46
C GLN A 78 -19.02 -8.08 3.95
N GLU A 79 -20.32 -8.15 4.26
CA GLU A 79 -20.82 -8.22 5.63
C GLU A 79 -20.38 -9.51 6.32
N ARG A 80 -20.42 -10.65 5.61
CA ARG A 80 -19.88 -11.92 6.12
C ARG A 80 -18.41 -11.83 6.45
N PHE A 81 -17.59 -11.31 5.54
CA PHE A 81 -16.16 -11.13 5.78
C PHE A 81 -15.89 -10.25 7.02
N ILE A 82 -16.62 -9.12 7.15
CA ILE A 82 -16.49 -8.24 8.31
C ILE A 82 -16.90 -8.96 9.59
N GLY A 83 -18.00 -9.71 9.57
CA GLY A 83 -18.47 -10.49 10.72
C GLY A 83 -17.47 -11.55 11.16
N ASP A 84 -16.92 -12.31 10.21
CA ASP A 84 -15.94 -13.37 10.48
C ASP A 84 -14.64 -12.78 11.03
N ALA A 85 -14.11 -11.69 10.42
CA ALA A 85 -12.92 -10.99 10.89
C ALA A 85 -13.12 -10.40 12.30
N THR A 86 -14.26 -9.76 12.54
CA THR A 86 -14.63 -9.22 13.84
C THR A 86 -14.69 -10.31 14.90
N ALA A 87 -15.35 -11.45 14.60
CA ALA A 87 -15.45 -12.57 15.52
C ALA A 87 -14.08 -13.19 15.84
N LEU A 88 -13.18 -13.30 14.85
CA LEU A 88 -11.83 -13.78 15.03
C LEU A 88 -11.04 -12.86 16.01
N ILE A 89 -11.08 -11.56 15.76
CA ILE A 89 -10.38 -10.56 16.58
C ILE A 89 -10.97 -10.54 18.00
N MET A 90 -12.29 -10.56 18.15
CA MET A 90 -12.93 -10.57 19.47
C MET A 90 -12.55 -11.77 20.32
N ARG A 91 -12.29 -12.93 19.71
CA ARG A 91 -11.81 -14.13 20.42
C ARG A 91 -10.37 -14.01 20.87
N ALA A 92 -9.53 -13.30 20.10
CA ALA A 92 -8.13 -13.10 20.42
C ALA A 92 -7.89 -12.01 21.47
N LEU A 93 -8.85 -11.08 21.65
CA LEU A 93 -8.74 -9.99 22.60
C LEU A 93 -8.90 -10.46 24.05
N PRO A 94 -8.13 -9.88 25.01
CA PRO A 94 -8.33 -10.10 26.44
C PRO A 94 -9.78 -9.87 26.89
N PRO A 95 -10.28 -10.56 27.92
CA PRO A 95 -11.67 -10.45 28.37
C PRO A 95 -12.11 -9.00 28.70
N ASN A 96 -11.20 -8.20 29.23
CA ASN A 96 -11.48 -6.82 29.67
C ASN A 96 -11.15 -5.77 28.60
N ALA A 97 -10.73 -6.17 27.40
CA ALA A 97 -10.43 -5.22 26.32
C ALA A 97 -11.71 -4.57 25.78
N PRO A 98 -11.68 -3.27 25.43
CA PRO A 98 -12.76 -2.61 24.73
C PRO A 98 -13.08 -3.32 23.41
N ARG A 99 -14.38 -3.49 23.10
CA ARG A 99 -14.82 -4.19 21.85
C ARG A 99 -15.83 -3.39 21.06
N GLY A 100 -16.34 -2.29 21.58
CA GLY A 100 -17.39 -1.49 20.93
C GLY A 100 -17.01 -0.99 19.54
N TYR A 101 -15.74 -0.61 19.34
CA TYR A 101 -15.24 -0.12 18.04
C TYR A 101 -15.24 -1.20 16.93
N LEU A 102 -15.22 -2.48 17.30
CA LEU A 102 -15.29 -3.60 16.35
C LEU A 102 -16.70 -3.81 15.77
N LEU A 103 -17.73 -3.29 16.42
CA LEU A 103 -19.11 -3.44 15.96
C LEU A 103 -19.47 -2.52 14.78
N ALA A 104 -18.68 -1.44 14.57
CA ALA A 104 -18.87 -0.50 13.49
C ALA A 104 -17.51 -0.16 12.83
N PRO A 105 -16.88 -1.10 12.12
CA PRO A 105 -15.61 -0.84 11.47
C PRO A 105 -15.75 0.23 10.39
N ARG A 106 -14.79 1.16 10.34
CA ARG A 106 -14.76 2.22 9.34
C ARG A 106 -14.39 1.63 7.99
N ARG A 107 -15.23 1.89 6.98
CA ARG A 107 -15.00 1.41 5.60
C ARG A 107 -14.26 2.46 4.77
N PHE A 108 -13.33 2.00 3.94
CA PHE A 108 -12.54 2.83 3.03
C PHE A 108 -12.71 2.38 1.60
N LEU A 109 -12.91 3.32 0.69
CA LEU A 109 -13.08 3.05 -0.74
C LEU A 109 -11.75 2.68 -1.41
N THR A 110 -10.64 3.23 -0.94
CA THR A 110 -9.31 2.95 -1.48
C THR A 110 -8.36 2.47 -0.39
N LEU A 111 -7.39 1.65 -0.77
CA LEU A 111 -6.35 1.19 0.15
C LEU A 111 -5.51 2.37 0.67
N ASN A 112 -5.24 3.35 -0.19
CA ASN A 112 -4.49 4.55 0.19
C ASN A 112 -5.19 5.35 1.29
N SER A 113 -6.52 5.54 1.20
CA SER A 113 -7.26 6.24 2.26
C SER A 113 -7.29 5.47 3.59
N LEU A 114 -7.23 4.14 3.55
CA LEU A 114 -7.05 3.33 4.75
C LEU A 114 -5.64 3.52 5.34
N ILE A 115 -4.60 3.49 4.50
CA ILE A 115 -3.20 3.72 4.92
C ILE A 115 -3.06 5.10 5.57
N ASP A 116 -3.65 6.13 4.97
CA ASP A 116 -3.62 7.48 5.55
C ASP A 116 -4.24 7.54 6.94
N ALA A 117 -5.42 6.90 7.10
CA ALA A 117 -6.07 6.85 8.40
C ALA A 117 -5.22 6.09 9.45
N VAL A 118 -4.46 5.07 9.04
CA VAL A 118 -3.48 4.39 9.91
C VAL A 118 -2.34 5.33 10.28
N LEU A 119 -1.77 6.06 9.31
CA LEU A 119 -0.70 7.03 9.53
C LEU A 119 -1.15 8.20 10.41
N GLU A 120 -2.35 8.76 10.16
CA GLU A 120 -2.94 9.79 11.01
C GLU A 120 -3.09 9.30 12.47
N ALA A 121 -3.55 8.07 12.66
CA ALA A 121 -3.66 7.46 13.97
C ALA A 121 -2.29 7.16 14.63
N ASP A 122 -1.23 7.02 13.84
CA ASP A 122 0.16 6.93 14.30
C ASP A 122 0.78 8.31 14.64
N GLY A 123 0.02 9.40 14.45
CA GLY A 123 0.47 10.77 14.75
C GLY A 123 1.17 11.48 13.60
N VAL A 124 1.14 10.91 12.38
CA VAL A 124 1.63 11.60 11.18
C VAL A 124 0.60 12.64 10.76
N SER A 125 1.01 13.91 10.63
CA SER A 125 0.07 14.96 10.23
C SER A 125 -0.39 14.78 8.79
N ARG A 126 -1.61 15.25 8.51
CA ARG A 126 -2.21 15.17 7.18
C ARG A 126 -1.36 15.89 6.11
N GLU A 127 -0.75 17.01 6.49
CA GLU A 127 0.13 17.77 5.59
C GLU A 127 1.35 16.92 5.17
N LYS A 128 1.95 16.16 6.10
CA LYS A 128 3.07 15.27 5.81
C LYS A 128 2.66 14.10 4.91
N ILE A 129 1.47 13.53 5.13
CA ILE A 129 0.93 12.45 4.31
C ILE A 129 0.70 12.96 2.88
N GLU A 130 0.07 14.12 2.75
CA GLU A 130 -0.20 14.75 1.45
C GLU A 130 1.09 15.14 0.72
N ALA A 131 2.05 15.76 1.42
CA ALA A 131 3.35 16.10 0.84
C ALA A 131 4.11 14.85 0.35
N HIS A 132 4.04 13.73 1.10
CA HIS A 132 4.63 12.47 0.65
C HIS A 132 3.94 11.94 -0.61
N ARG A 133 2.62 11.99 -0.68
CA ARG A 133 1.86 11.57 -1.87
C ARG A 133 2.22 12.38 -3.10
N GLN A 134 2.29 13.69 -2.96
CA GLN A 134 2.64 14.59 -4.07
C GLN A 134 4.05 14.28 -4.59
N ARG A 135 5.00 13.96 -3.71
CA ARG A 135 6.34 13.51 -4.12
C ARG A 135 6.31 12.21 -4.89
N VAL A 136 5.56 11.21 -4.39
CA VAL A 136 5.42 9.90 -5.07
C VAL A 136 4.79 10.07 -6.45
N ASP A 137 3.73 10.88 -6.56
CA ASP A 137 3.08 11.19 -7.84
C ASP A 137 4.05 11.88 -8.81
N LEU A 138 4.79 12.87 -8.32
CA LEU A 138 5.78 13.58 -9.14
C LEU A 138 6.90 12.65 -9.63
N ILE A 139 7.39 11.73 -8.79
CA ILE A 139 8.39 10.73 -9.18
C ILE A 139 7.83 9.85 -10.31
N GLY A 140 6.60 9.38 -10.19
CA GLY A 140 5.93 8.58 -11.24
C GLY A 140 5.81 9.35 -12.56
N ARG A 141 5.36 10.59 -12.49
CA ARG A 141 5.23 11.47 -13.68
C ARG A 141 6.56 11.77 -14.35
N LEU A 142 7.63 11.99 -13.57
CA LEU A 142 8.98 12.18 -14.11
C LEU A 142 9.51 10.90 -14.79
N ALA A 143 9.27 9.73 -14.20
CA ALA A 143 9.63 8.46 -14.80
C ALA A 143 8.92 8.26 -16.15
N GLU A 144 7.61 8.52 -16.22
CA GLU A 144 6.86 8.47 -17.47
C GLU A 144 7.30 9.53 -18.49
N ALA A 145 7.70 10.72 -18.03
CA ALA A 145 8.22 11.76 -18.91
C ALA A 145 9.59 11.38 -19.50
N ALA A 146 10.46 10.74 -18.71
CA ALA A 146 11.75 10.23 -19.19
C ALA A 146 11.59 9.18 -20.30
N GLU A 147 10.57 8.32 -20.22
CA GLU A 147 10.26 7.35 -21.29
C GLU A 147 9.78 8.05 -22.58
N ARG A 148 9.20 9.25 -22.49
CA ARG A 148 8.74 10.06 -23.63
C ARG A 148 9.85 10.90 -24.28
N GLY A 149 10.98 11.09 -23.59
CA GLY A 149 12.16 11.80 -24.08
C GLY A 149 12.54 13.03 -23.25
N ASP A 150 13.76 13.49 -23.49
CA ASP A 150 14.42 14.55 -22.71
C ASP A 150 13.65 15.88 -22.67
N GLU A 151 12.97 16.26 -23.76
CA GLU A 151 12.19 17.50 -23.82
C GLU A 151 10.98 17.45 -22.88
N ALA A 152 10.27 16.31 -22.82
CA ALA A 152 9.14 16.13 -21.92
C ALA A 152 9.59 16.09 -20.45
N LEU A 153 10.73 15.49 -20.17
CA LEU A 153 11.33 15.46 -18.84
C LEU A 153 11.74 16.87 -18.40
N ALA A 154 12.47 17.62 -19.25
CA ALA A 154 12.91 18.97 -18.94
C ALA A 154 11.75 19.91 -18.65
N ALA A 155 10.69 19.87 -19.47
CA ALA A 155 9.49 20.68 -19.25
C ALA A 155 8.82 20.38 -17.90
N LEU A 156 8.73 19.12 -17.49
CA LEU A 156 8.13 18.72 -16.22
C LEU A 156 9.02 19.11 -15.03
N VAL A 157 10.34 18.99 -15.15
CA VAL A 157 11.30 19.45 -14.13
C VAL A 157 11.20 20.96 -13.93
N ASP A 158 11.13 21.74 -15.01
CA ASP A 158 10.98 23.20 -14.90
C ASP A 158 9.65 23.59 -14.25
N GLN A 159 8.58 22.90 -14.55
CA GLN A 159 7.26 23.13 -13.94
C GLN A 159 7.24 22.85 -12.43
N HIS A 160 8.04 21.89 -11.95
CA HIS A 160 8.01 21.42 -10.56
C HIS A 160 9.31 21.68 -9.80
N ARG A 161 10.13 22.64 -10.25
CA ARG A 161 11.46 22.93 -9.71
C ARG A 161 11.47 23.10 -8.19
N ASP A 162 10.48 23.78 -7.61
CA ASP A 162 10.39 24.03 -6.17
C ASP A 162 10.07 22.75 -5.35
N ALA A 163 9.44 21.78 -5.98
CA ALA A 163 9.12 20.49 -5.36
C ALA A 163 10.30 19.50 -5.42
N ILE A 164 11.29 19.73 -6.30
CA ILE A 164 12.48 18.92 -6.46
C ILE A 164 13.56 19.41 -5.47
N ASN A 165 13.46 18.97 -4.24
CA ASN A 165 14.30 19.34 -3.11
C ASN A 165 14.95 18.10 -2.46
N ASP A 166 15.68 18.29 -1.36
CA ASP A 166 16.37 17.19 -0.66
C ASP A 166 15.43 16.08 -0.22
N GLU A 167 14.17 16.42 0.21
CA GLU A 167 13.17 15.43 0.59
C GLU A 167 12.66 14.63 -0.62
N PHE A 168 12.59 15.26 -1.79
CA PHE A 168 12.27 14.59 -3.04
C PHE A 168 13.35 13.57 -3.42
N PHE A 169 14.63 13.94 -3.35
CA PHE A 169 15.74 13.03 -3.62
C PHE A 169 15.83 11.91 -2.59
N ALA A 170 15.56 12.19 -1.32
CA ALA A 170 15.49 11.15 -0.29
C ALA A 170 14.36 10.13 -0.57
N ALA A 171 13.22 10.59 -1.12
CA ALA A 171 12.15 9.69 -1.54
C ALA A 171 12.58 8.82 -2.74
N ILE A 172 13.27 9.40 -3.74
CA ILE A 172 13.84 8.62 -4.87
C ILE A 172 14.80 7.54 -4.34
N ASP A 173 15.71 7.89 -3.44
CA ASP A 173 16.67 6.93 -2.85
C ASP A 173 15.95 5.77 -2.12
N ALA A 174 14.88 6.07 -1.39
CA ALA A 174 14.05 5.06 -0.74
C ALA A 174 13.37 4.12 -1.76
N PHE A 175 12.86 4.66 -2.88
CA PHE A 175 12.28 3.86 -3.95
C PHE A 175 13.30 3.00 -4.68
N ILE A 176 14.52 3.51 -4.92
CA ILE A 176 15.63 2.74 -5.51
C ILE A 176 15.96 1.56 -4.58
N ALA A 177 16.12 1.80 -3.28
CA ALA A 177 16.41 0.76 -2.31
C ALA A 177 15.31 -0.32 -2.27
N ALA A 178 14.04 0.10 -2.23
CA ALA A 178 12.89 -0.79 -2.25
C ALA A 178 12.82 -1.61 -3.55
N SER A 179 13.05 -0.99 -4.72
CA SER A 179 13.06 -1.67 -6.02
C SER A 179 14.13 -2.76 -6.09
N ARG A 180 15.32 -2.48 -5.58
CA ARG A 180 16.42 -3.46 -5.51
C ARG A 180 16.09 -4.64 -4.59
N GLN A 181 15.47 -4.39 -3.45
CA GLN A 181 15.07 -5.45 -2.51
C GLN A 181 14.07 -6.43 -3.12
N VAL A 182 13.24 -5.99 -4.04
CA VAL A 182 12.25 -6.82 -4.75
C VAL A 182 12.70 -7.25 -6.15
N GLY A 183 14.01 -7.07 -6.49
CA GLY A 183 14.58 -7.50 -7.76
C GLY A 183 14.08 -6.73 -8.99
N ARG A 184 13.65 -5.47 -8.83
CA ARG A 184 13.20 -4.58 -9.93
C ARG A 184 14.34 -3.67 -10.36
N ASP A 185 15.41 -4.26 -10.89
CA ASP A 185 16.62 -3.52 -11.25
C ASP A 185 16.39 -2.49 -12.36
N ASP A 186 15.52 -2.78 -13.35
CA ASP A 186 15.16 -1.82 -14.40
C ASP A 186 14.48 -0.57 -13.81
N SER A 187 13.55 -0.74 -12.87
CA SER A 187 12.92 0.38 -12.17
C SER A 187 13.92 1.17 -11.32
N ALA A 188 14.87 0.48 -10.67
CA ALA A 188 15.93 1.13 -9.91
C ALA A 188 16.87 1.93 -10.82
N GLN A 189 17.20 1.42 -12.01
CA GLN A 189 18.04 2.13 -12.99
C GLN A 189 17.34 3.38 -13.53
N LEU A 190 16.04 3.29 -13.86
CA LEU A 190 15.26 4.45 -14.29
C LEU A 190 15.25 5.55 -13.22
N LEU A 191 15.03 5.19 -11.96
CA LEU A 191 15.04 6.14 -10.85
C LEU A 191 16.43 6.74 -10.58
N LEU A 192 17.50 5.96 -10.80
CA LEU A 192 18.87 6.48 -10.74
C LEU A 192 19.17 7.51 -11.83
N ALA A 193 18.57 7.37 -13.01
CA ALA A 193 18.72 8.35 -14.08
C ALA A 193 17.96 9.67 -13.82
N LEU A 194 16.96 9.65 -12.94
CA LEU A 194 16.20 10.84 -12.49
C LEU A 194 16.85 11.59 -11.33
N ARG A 195 17.89 11.03 -10.73
CA ARG A 195 18.62 11.61 -9.59
C ARG A 195 19.73 12.53 -10.04
#